data_e2142a373e8c6413adec34eacf8f6bd1
#
_entry.id   e2142a373e8c6413adec34eacf8f6bd1
#
_cell.length_a   1.000
_cell.length_b   1.000
_cell.length_c   1.000
_cell.angle_alpha   90.00
_cell.angle_beta   90.00
_cell.angle_gamma   90.00
#
_symmetry.space_group_name_H-M   'P 1'
#
loop_
_entity.id
_entity.type
_entity.pdbx_description
1 polymer ?
#
loop_
_entity_poly.entity_id
_entity_poly.type
_entity_poly.pdbx_seq_one_letter_code
_entity_poly.pdbx_strand_id
1 'polypeptide(L)'
;KGDDDEEAAGAEQAPVKVPTGASLLARVHGGRGAPVLQLDGKPLPFKAMDAKNFQAETTIKSGAKLAIQQNGGTLADWRLQIVPDLPPVIELAEPLVASQRKALRVSYKAHDDYGLSKVGAEIRRPGSDEVLHLDLTLAGVNPRSAAEASFHDLTAHPWAGLEATLTLAAEDAIGQVGRSEPIKFTIPAREFHHPMARAIIEERQILATQPQRRLAVATTLGALALLTELYGDDTVVYLNLRSAKDRLQNDSSAAATDAVESQLWDTALRIEDGNLSLAERELRDAQKALMDALAHNAPDKDIEKLTQDLRQALDRFLQAMAEKMERDAKERNDVGEIPPDAKML
;
A
#
# COMPACT_ATOMS: atom_id res chain seq x y z
N LYS A 1 7.54 -1.92 75.68
CA LYS A 1 6.19 -1.45 75.35
C LYS A 1 6.31 -0.75 74.02
N GLY A 2 5.88 -1.19 72.93
CA GLY A 2 5.04 -2.30 72.53
C GLY A 2 5.48 -2.76 71.15
N ASP A 3 5.31 -4.02 71.03
CA ASP A 3 5.37 -4.81 69.80
C ASP A 3 4.48 -4.19 68.73
N ASP A 4 4.99 -3.90 67.57
CA ASP A 4 4.29 -3.67 66.31
C ASP A 4 5.25 -3.53 65.11
N ASP A 5 6.27 -4.38 65.02
CA ASP A 5 7.20 -4.48 63.87
C ASP A 5 7.42 -5.95 63.41
N GLU A 6 6.35 -6.70 63.28
CA GLU A 6 6.33 -7.99 62.58
C GLU A 6 5.03 -8.16 61.87
N GLU A 7 4.95 -7.76 60.59
CA GLU A 7 4.08 -8.39 59.57
C GLU A 7 4.21 -7.67 58.22
N ALA A 8 5.35 -7.89 57.56
CA ALA A 8 5.47 -7.63 56.12
C ALA A 8 6.38 -8.65 55.43
N ALA A 9 6.30 -9.91 55.91
CA ALA A 9 6.98 -11.01 55.24
C ALA A 9 5.94 -11.92 54.59
N GLY A 10 5.84 -11.91 53.27
CA GLY A 10 5.26 -13.04 52.56
C GLY A 10 3.92 -12.87 51.83
N ALA A 11 3.61 -11.72 51.29
CA ALA A 11 2.65 -11.72 50.16
C ALA A 11 3.34 -12.37 48.95
N GLU A 12 2.98 -13.63 48.67
CA GLU A 12 3.47 -14.33 47.48
C GLU A 12 2.98 -13.55 46.26
N GLN A 13 3.91 -12.74 45.69
CA GLN A 13 3.57 -11.93 44.51
C GLN A 13 3.17 -12.84 43.37
N ALA A 14 1.96 -12.60 42.83
CA ALA A 14 1.49 -13.33 41.67
C ALA A 14 2.52 -13.19 40.48
N PRO A 15 2.75 -14.26 39.74
CA PRO A 15 3.72 -14.23 38.66
C PRO A 15 3.33 -13.19 37.61
N VAL A 16 4.32 -12.43 37.15
CA VAL A 16 4.16 -11.46 36.07
C VAL A 16 4.04 -12.22 34.75
N LYS A 17 2.91 -12.07 34.06
CA LYS A 17 2.72 -12.65 32.74
C LYS A 17 3.51 -11.85 31.72
N VAL A 18 4.40 -12.51 30.97
CA VAL A 18 5.28 -11.90 29.98
C VAL A 18 5.11 -12.67 28.67
N PRO A 19 4.75 -12.00 27.55
CA PRO A 19 4.67 -12.66 26.26
C PRO A 19 6.06 -13.12 25.81
N THR A 20 6.10 -14.22 25.08
CA THR A 20 7.33 -14.70 24.45
C THR A 20 7.84 -13.64 23.47
N GLY A 21 9.11 -13.24 23.58
CA GLY A 21 9.69 -12.21 22.73
C GLY A 21 9.53 -10.78 23.24
N ALA A 22 8.93 -10.57 24.41
CA ALA A 22 8.78 -9.24 24.99
C ALA A 22 10.15 -8.54 25.22
N SER A 23 10.23 -7.27 24.89
CA SER A 23 11.39 -6.42 25.20
C SER A 23 11.30 -5.94 26.64
N LEU A 24 12.33 -6.23 27.41
CA LEU A 24 12.49 -5.76 28.78
C LEU A 24 13.47 -4.59 28.82
N LEU A 25 13.02 -3.45 29.34
CA LEU A 25 13.87 -2.31 29.66
C LEU A 25 13.94 -2.14 31.19
N ALA A 26 15.10 -2.37 31.78
CA ALA A 26 15.35 -2.15 33.19
C ALA A 26 16.18 -0.86 33.38
N ARG A 27 15.79 -0.02 34.33
CA ARG A 27 16.55 1.17 34.74
C ARG A 27 16.76 1.18 36.22
N VAL A 28 17.99 1.46 36.63
CA VAL A 28 18.39 1.58 38.03
C VAL A 28 19.03 2.95 38.22
N HIS A 29 18.59 3.64 39.27
CA HIS A 29 19.12 4.94 39.66
C HIS A 29 19.75 4.88 41.06
N GLY A 30 21.00 5.35 41.19
CA GLY A 30 21.70 5.42 42.48
C GLY A 30 22.34 4.10 42.89
N GLY A 31 22.65 3.97 44.19
CA GLY A 31 23.36 2.82 44.76
C GLY A 31 24.86 2.88 44.60
N ARG A 32 25.57 1.85 45.14
CA ARG A 32 27.02 1.69 45.00
C ARG A 32 27.31 0.49 44.11
N GLY A 33 28.18 0.69 43.11
CA GLY A 33 28.56 -0.35 42.14
C GLY A 33 27.54 -0.55 41.00
N ALA A 34 27.95 -1.24 39.96
CA ALA A 34 27.12 -1.52 38.82
C ALA A 34 26.04 -2.58 39.16
N PRO A 35 24.76 -2.35 38.84
CA PRO A 35 23.74 -3.36 39.02
C PRO A 35 23.87 -4.48 37.94
N VAL A 36 23.31 -5.66 38.27
CA VAL A 36 23.27 -6.81 37.38
C VAL A 36 21.82 -7.29 37.30
N LEU A 37 21.29 -7.40 36.10
CA LEU A 37 20.02 -8.06 35.81
C LEU A 37 20.30 -9.58 35.76
N GLN A 38 19.48 -10.37 36.41
CA GLN A 38 19.59 -11.85 36.38
C GLN A 38 18.28 -12.43 35.84
N LEU A 39 18.40 -13.24 34.81
CA LEU A 39 17.29 -14.06 34.30
C LEU A 39 17.63 -15.55 34.56
N ASP A 40 16.90 -16.20 35.45
CA ASP A 40 17.17 -17.56 35.95
C ASP A 40 18.63 -17.74 36.40
N GLY A 41 19.17 -16.74 37.08
CA GLY A 41 20.56 -16.75 37.56
C GLY A 41 21.62 -16.43 36.50
N LYS A 42 21.27 -16.25 35.22
CA LYS A 42 22.18 -15.79 34.17
C LYS A 42 22.33 -14.28 34.23
N PRO A 43 23.55 -13.76 34.43
CA PRO A 43 23.76 -12.33 34.54
C PRO A 43 23.71 -11.64 33.18
N LEU A 44 23.01 -10.51 33.14
CA LEU A 44 22.94 -9.57 32.04
C LEU A 44 23.44 -8.21 32.55
N PRO A 45 24.52 -7.66 31.99
CA PRO A 45 25.12 -6.44 32.51
C PRO A 45 24.26 -5.21 32.17
N PHE A 46 24.20 -4.28 33.12
CA PHE A 46 23.69 -2.95 32.85
C PHE A 46 24.75 -2.09 32.14
N LYS A 47 24.31 -1.26 31.20
CA LYS A 47 25.10 -0.19 30.61
C LYS A 47 24.99 1.06 31.48
N ALA A 48 26.11 1.63 31.89
CA ALA A 48 26.12 2.92 32.59
C ALA A 48 25.75 4.03 31.58
N MET A 49 24.73 4.80 31.92
CA MET A 49 24.33 6.01 31.18
C MET A 49 25.09 7.24 31.73
N ASP A 50 25.30 7.27 33.06
CA ASP A 50 26.12 8.22 33.76
C ASP A 50 26.63 7.60 35.09
N ALA A 51 27.18 8.40 36.01
CA ALA A 51 27.76 7.93 37.27
C ALA A 51 26.76 7.25 38.22
N LYS A 52 25.43 7.47 38.02
CA LYS A 52 24.36 6.95 38.90
C LYS A 52 23.22 6.29 38.17
N ASN A 53 23.18 6.38 36.85
CA ASN A 53 22.08 5.84 36.02
C ASN A 53 22.59 4.65 35.21
N PHE A 54 21.87 3.55 35.31
CA PHE A 54 22.17 2.31 34.62
C PHE A 54 20.94 1.82 33.87
N GLN A 55 21.15 1.27 32.66
CA GLN A 55 20.09 0.72 31.83
C GLN A 55 20.49 -0.65 31.29
N ALA A 56 19.55 -1.60 31.30
CA ALA A 56 19.71 -2.88 30.64
C ALA A 56 18.48 -3.11 29.74
N GLU A 57 18.74 -3.64 28.55
CA GLU A 57 17.72 -4.00 27.59
C GLU A 57 17.96 -5.44 27.13
N THR A 58 16.89 -6.23 27.11
CA THR A 58 16.97 -7.63 26.67
C THR A 58 15.60 -8.11 26.19
N THR A 59 15.60 -9.17 25.37
CA THR A 59 14.37 -9.84 24.95
C THR A 59 14.14 -11.10 25.77
N ILE A 60 12.96 -11.24 26.37
CA ILE A 60 12.60 -12.41 27.17
C ILE A 60 11.98 -13.46 26.27
N LYS A 61 12.70 -14.54 25.99
CA LYS A 61 12.18 -15.69 25.23
C LYS A 61 11.76 -16.86 26.13
N SER A 62 12.38 -16.98 27.28
CA SER A 62 12.11 -18.00 28.30
C SER A 62 12.64 -17.50 29.65
N GLY A 63 12.14 -18.05 30.73
CA GLY A 63 12.62 -17.76 32.09
C GLY A 63 11.48 -17.80 33.08
N ALA A 64 11.82 -18.14 34.36
CA ALA A 64 10.86 -18.22 35.45
C ALA A 64 11.11 -17.13 36.51
N LYS A 65 12.34 -16.62 36.63
CA LYS A 65 12.69 -15.63 37.65
C LYS A 65 13.56 -14.52 37.07
N LEU A 66 13.16 -13.28 37.29
CA LEU A 66 13.91 -12.07 36.99
C LEU A 66 14.31 -11.42 38.31
N ALA A 67 15.56 -11.00 38.43
CA ALA A 67 16.06 -10.28 39.62
C ALA A 67 17.03 -9.18 39.22
N ILE A 68 17.06 -8.08 39.96
CA ILE A 68 18.07 -7.03 39.88
C ILE A 68 18.87 -7.03 41.15
N GLN A 69 20.16 -7.18 41.02
CA GLN A 69 21.12 -7.18 42.14
C GLN A 69 22.09 -6.02 42.03
N GLN A 70 22.48 -5.43 43.16
CA GLN A 70 23.50 -4.40 43.22
C GLN A 70 24.29 -4.57 44.54
N ASN A 71 25.61 -4.55 44.46
CA ASN A 71 26.52 -4.66 45.63
C ASN A 71 26.20 -5.88 46.54
N GLY A 72 25.84 -7.03 45.95
CA GLY A 72 25.54 -8.26 46.68
C GLY A 72 24.12 -8.34 47.28
N GLY A 73 23.33 -7.28 47.20
CA GLY A 73 21.91 -7.25 47.61
C GLY A 73 20.95 -7.35 46.46
N THR A 74 19.78 -7.98 46.66
CA THR A 74 18.67 -7.99 45.71
C THR A 74 17.88 -6.70 45.85
N LEU A 75 17.79 -5.91 44.79
CA LEU A 75 16.96 -4.69 44.75
C LEU A 75 15.50 -5.01 44.50
N ALA A 76 15.24 -5.95 43.58
CA ALA A 76 13.91 -6.40 43.22
C ALA A 76 14.00 -7.78 42.59
N ASP A 77 12.94 -8.59 42.75
CA ASP A 77 12.78 -9.86 42.05
C ASP A 77 11.34 -10.09 41.68
N TRP A 78 11.13 -10.83 40.58
CA TRP A 78 9.79 -11.17 40.03
C TRP A 78 9.78 -12.63 39.57
N ARG A 79 8.71 -13.31 39.87
CA ARG A 79 8.40 -14.58 39.19
C ARG A 79 7.79 -14.27 37.85
N LEU A 80 8.28 -14.90 36.78
CA LEU A 80 7.77 -14.74 35.42
C LEU A 80 6.90 -15.95 35.05
N GLN A 81 5.82 -15.68 34.37
CA GLN A 81 5.03 -16.67 33.64
C GLN A 81 5.09 -16.31 32.18
N ILE A 82 5.87 -17.05 31.41
CA ILE A 82 5.93 -16.83 29.96
C ILE A 82 4.63 -17.32 29.34
N VAL A 83 3.97 -16.43 28.63
CA VAL A 83 2.72 -16.71 27.92
C VAL A 83 3.05 -16.77 26.42
N PRO A 84 2.57 -17.78 25.68
CA PRO A 84 2.71 -17.78 24.24
C PRO A 84 2.06 -16.53 23.66
N ASP A 85 2.75 -15.93 22.71
CA ASP A 85 2.19 -14.89 21.86
C ASP A 85 1.53 -15.57 20.67
N LEU A 86 0.28 -15.25 20.41
CA LEU A 86 -0.50 -15.87 19.35
C LEU A 86 -0.40 -15.00 18.08
N PRO A 87 -0.36 -15.61 16.88
CA PRO A 87 -0.37 -14.82 15.67
C PRO A 87 -1.68 -14.03 15.53
N PRO A 88 -1.64 -12.83 14.94
CA PRO A 88 -2.83 -12.01 14.75
C PRO A 88 -3.88 -12.71 13.89
N VAL A 89 -5.13 -12.37 14.12
CA VAL A 89 -6.28 -12.83 13.34
C VAL A 89 -6.79 -11.66 12.51
N ILE A 90 -7.05 -11.92 11.23
CA ILE A 90 -7.58 -10.91 10.30
C ILE A 90 -8.66 -11.51 9.41
N GLU A 91 -9.73 -10.76 9.19
CA GLU A 91 -10.86 -11.14 8.34
C GLU A 91 -11.38 -9.94 7.53
N LEU A 92 -12.06 -10.22 6.43
CA LEU A 92 -12.78 -9.20 5.67
C LEU A 92 -14.02 -8.78 6.44
N ALA A 93 -14.19 -7.47 6.69
CA ALA A 93 -15.33 -6.94 7.44
C ALA A 93 -16.58 -6.82 6.58
N GLU A 94 -16.43 -6.50 5.29
CA GLU A 94 -17.48 -6.35 4.32
C GLU A 94 -17.04 -6.92 2.97
N PRO A 95 -17.95 -7.36 2.09
CA PRO A 95 -17.60 -7.82 0.75
C PRO A 95 -16.78 -6.81 -0.03
N LEU A 96 -15.85 -7.28 -0.87
CA LEU A 96 -15.07 -6.44 -1.76
C LEU A 96 -16.01 -5.74 -2.77
N VAL A 97 -15.96 -4.42 -2.82
CA VAL A 97 -16.76 -3.62 -3.73
C VAL A 97 -15.92 -2.53 -4.39
N ALA A 98 -16.28 -2.19 -5.62
CA ALA A 98 -15.74 -1.01 -6.29
C ALA A 98 -16.50 0.25 -5.85
N SER A 99 -15.79 1.32 -5.55
CA SER A 99 -16.39 2.64 -5.34
C SER A 99 -16.96 3.20 -6.65
N GLN A 100 -17.67 4.32 -6.58
CA GLN A 100 -18.16 5.03 -7.78
C GLN A 100 -17.01 5.43 -8.74
N ARG A 101 -15.81 5.65 -8.20
CA ARG A 101 -14.60 5.95 -8.98
C ARG A 101 -13.80 4.70 -9.36
N LYS A 102 -14.41 3.51 -9.25
CA LYS A 102 -13.78 2.22 -9.55
C LYS A 102 -12.57 1.87 -8.65
N ALA A 103 -12.34 2.56 -7.54
CA ALA A 103 -11.33 2.15 -6.56
C ALA A 103 -11.85 0.95 -5.77
N LEU A 104 -11.00 -0.05 -5.54
CA LEU A 104 -11.29 -1.22 -4.70
C LEU A 104 -11.36 -0.77 -3.24
N ARG A 105 -12.50 -0.99 -2.59
CA ARG A 105 -12.66 -0.81 -1.15
C ARG A 105 -12.37 -2.13 -0.44
N VAL A 106 -11.37 -2.10 0.43
CA VAL A 106 -11.00 -3.22 1.30
C VAL A 106 -11.30 -2.82 2.73
N SER A 107 -12.29 -3.48 3.34
CA SER A 107 -12.67 -3.26 4.74
C SER A 107 -12.31 -4.51 5.54
N TYR A 108 -11.58 -4.35 6.64
CA TYR A 108 -11.09 -5.47 7.43
C TYR A 108 -11.35 -5.29 8.93
N LYS A 109 -11.30 -6.41 9.66
CA LYS A 109 -11.17 -6.47 11.11
C LYS A 109 -9.96 -7.32 11.45
N ALA A 110 -9.11 -6.81 12.34
CA ALA A 110 -7.95 -7.52 12.82
C ALA A 110 -7.87 -7.43 14.34
N HIS A 111 -7.35 -8.48 14.96
CA HIS A 111 -7.17 -8.56 16.42
C HIS A 111 -5.87 -9.30 16.73
N ASP A 112 -5.17 -8.81 17.76
CA ASP A 112 -3.97 -9.41 18.32
C ASP A 112 -3.90 -9.18 19.82
N ASP A 113 -3.35 -10.13 20.57
CA ASP A 113 -3.31 -10.06 22.04
C ASP A 113 -2.25 -9.07 22.55
N TYR A 114 -1.23 -8.74 21.75
CA TYR A 114 -0.17 -7.78 22.11
C TYR A 114 -0.05 -6.57 21.19
N GLY A 115 -0.70 -6.59 20.04
CA GLY A 115 -0.85 -5.44 19.16
C GLY A 115 -0.30 -5.65 17.76
N LEU A 116 -1.01 -5.05 16.80
CA LEU A 116 -0.74 -5.11 15.37
C LEU A 116 0.35 -4.11 14.99
N SER A 117 1.34 -4.55 14.24
CA SER A 117 2.41 -3.68 13.69
C SER A 117 2.13 -3.26 12.25
N LYS A 118 1.55 -4.16 11.45
CA LYS A 118 1.25 -3.93 10.03
C LYS A 118 0.02 -4.70 9.60
N VAL A 119 -0.74 -4.11 8.66
CA VAL A 119 -1.84 -4.77 7.97
C VAL A 119 -1.71 -4.54 6.47
N GLY A 120 -1.96 -5.56 5.68
CA GLY A 120 -1.87 -5.49 4.22
C GLY A 120 -2.76 -6.51 3.54
N ALA A 121 -2.75 -6.49 2.22
CA ALA A 121 -3.40 -7.50 1.39
C ALA A 121 -2.48 -7.93 0.25
N GLU A 122 -2.57 -9.19 -0.11
CA GLU A 122 -1.90 -9.79 -1.27
C GLU A 122 -2.97 -10.11 -2.31
N ILE A 123 -2.78 -9.61 -3.54
CA ILE A 123 -3.62 -9.97 -4.68
C ILE A 123 -2.81 -10.87 -5.60
N ARG A 124 -3.38 -12.02 -5.94
CA ARG A 124 -2.79 -13.01 -6.84
C ARG A 124 -3.74 -13.34 -7.97
N ARG A 125 -3.21 -13.47 -9.16
CA ARG A 125 -3.98 -13.87 -10.33
C ARG A 125 -3.75 -15.38 -10.59
N PRO A 126 -4.80 -16.13 -10.99
CA PRO A 126 -4.62 -17.52 -11.39
C PRO A 126 -3.58 -17.68 -12.52
N GLY A 127 -2.64 -18.61 -12.33
CA GLY A 127 -1.60 -18.90 -13.32
C GLY A 127 -0.46 -17.87 -13.39
N SER A 128 -0.31 -17.00 -12.37
CA SER A 128 0.82 -16.08 -12.22
C SER A 128 1.47 -16.27 -10.85
N ASP A 129 2.79 -16.22 -10.80
CA ASP A 129 3.56 -16.21 -9.55
C ASP A 129 3.71 -14.79 -8.99
N GLU A 130 3.32 -13.79 -9.76
CA GLU A 130 3.37 -12.39 -9.37
C GLU A 130 2.35 -12.06 -8.28
N VAL A 131 2.74 -11.22 -7.32
CA VAL A 131 1.91 -10.80 -6.19
C VAL A 131 1.84 -9.30 -6.13
N LEU A 132 0.63 -8.76 -6.18
CA LEU A 132 0.39 -7.35 -5.93
C LEU A 132 0.13 -7.14 -4.44
N HIS A 133 0.98 -6.33 -3.79
CA HIS A 133 0.85 -5.99 -2.38
C HIS A 133 0.12 -4.66 -2.21
N LEU A 134 -0.85 -4.65 -1.30
CA LEU A 134 -1.55 -3.45 -0.87
C LEU A 134 -1.27 -3.20 0.60
N ASP A 135 -0.77 -2.03 0.94
CA ASP A 135 -0.68 -1.58 2.33
C ASP A 135 -2.04 -1.04 2.76
N LEU A 136 -2.60 -1.59 3.84
CA LEU A 136 -3.87 -1.17 4.38
C LEU A 136 -3.64 -0.18 5.54
N THR A 137 -4.58 0.74 5.71
CA THR A 137 -4.52 1.71 6.81
C THR A 137 -4.63 1.00 8.14
N LEU A 138 -3.72 1.30 9.07
CA LEU A 138 -3.76 0.87 10.46
C LEU A 138 -3.67 2.12 11.34
N ALA A 139 -4.72 2.42 12.08
CA ALA A 139 -4.76 3.59 12.95
C ALA A 139 -4.16 3.28 14.34
N GLY A 140 -3.35 4.20 14.85
CA GLY A 140 -2.72 4.08 16.16
C GLY A 140 -1.36 3.37 16.13
N VAL A 141 -0.77 3.24 17.32
CA VAL A 141 0.52 2.55 17.53
C VAL A 141 0.22 1.22 18.23
N ASN A 142 0.51 0.12 17.55
CA ASN A 142 0.30 -1.24 18.04
C ASN A 142 -1.11 -1.47 18.66
N PRO A 143 -2.20 -1.15 17.93
CA PRO A 143 -3.55 -1.39 18.44
C PRO A 143 -3.80 -2.88 18.55
N ARG A 144 -4.49 -3.32 19.62
CA ARG A 144 -4.89 -4.71 19.78
C ARG A 144 -6.07 -5.12 18.92
N SER A 145 -6.83 -4.17 18.45
CA SER A 145 -7.93 -4.38 17.52
C SER A 145 -8.00 -3.23 16.56
N ALA A 146 -8.22 -3.53 15.29
CA ALA A 146 -8.41 -2.56 14.24
C ALA A 146 -9.58 -2.96 13.36
N ALA A 147 -10.39 -1.97 12.94
CA ALA A 147 -11.49 -2.15 12.00
C ALA A 147 -11.51 -0.92 11.09
N GLU A 148 -10.91 -1.04 9.92
CA GLU A 148 -10.66 0.08 9.02
C GLU A 148 -11.07 -0.27 7.58
N ALA A 149 -11.19 0.76 6.74
CA ALA A 149 -11.40 0.60 5.30
C ALA A 149 -10.39 1.42 4.52
N SER A 150 -9.77 0.79 3.53
CA SER A 150 -8.84 1.42 2.61
C SER A 150 -9.40 1.40 1.19
N PHE A 151 -9.03 2.40 0.39
CA PHE A 151 -9.43 2.52 -1.01
C PHE A 151 -8.18 2.47 -1.89
N HIS A 152 -8.18 1.56 -2.86
CA HIS A 152 -7.05 1.34 -3.76
C HIS A 152 -7.50 1.50 -5.21
N ASP A 153 -6.94 2.47 -5.91
CA ASP A 153 -7.17 2.63 -7.35
C ASP A 153 -6.26 1.66 -8.11
N LEU A 154 -6.86 0.58 -8.59
CA LEU A 154 -6.18 -0.45 -9.40
C LEU A 154 -6.58 -0.36 -10.88
N THR A 155 -7.29 0.68 -11.30
CA THR A 155 -7.81 0.81 -12.68
C THR A 155 -6.70 0.90 -13.72
N ALA A 156 -5.57 1.49 -13.35
CA ALA A 156 -4.38 1.57 -14.20
C ALA A 156 -3.53 0.29 -14.20
N HIS A 157 -3.77 -0.64 -13.27
CA HIS A 157 -3.01 -1.88 -13.21
C HIS A 157 -3.30 -2.78 -14.42
N PRO A 158 -2.30 -3.50 -15.00
CA PRO A 158 -2.52 -4.38 -16.15
C PRO A 158 -3.55 -5.50 -15.90
N TRP A 159 -3.77 -5.86 -14.64
CA TRP A 159 -4.75 -6.87 -14.24
C TRP A 159 -6.18 -6.32 -14.02
N ALA A 160 -6.40 -5.03 -14.24
CA ALA A 160 -7.74 -4.44 -14.10
C ALA A 160 -8.75 -5.19 -15.00
N GLY A 161 -9.90 -5.56 -14.44
CA GLY A 161 -10.93 -6.35 -15.12
C GLY A 161 -10.73 -7.87 -15.09
N LEU A 162 -9.62 -8.37 -14.55
CA LEU A 162 -9.34 -9.81 -14.46
C LEU A 162 -9.77 -10.39 -13.11
N GLU A 163 -10.04 -11.70 -13.10
CA GLU A 163 -10.27 -12.45 -11.86
C GLU A 163 -8.97 -12.59 -11.07
N ALA A 164 -9.06 -12.38 -9.78
CA ALA A 164 -7.97 -12.47 -8.83
C ALA A 164 -8.45 -13.00 -7.48
N THR A 165 -7.49 -13.30 -6.62
CA THR A 165 -7.72 -13.71 -5.23
C THR A 165 -7.01 -12.72 -4.32
N LEU A 166 -7.74 -12.20 -3.33
CA LEU A 166 -7.20 -11.34 -2.29
C LEU A 166 -7.06 -12.13 -0.99
N THR A 167 -5.92 -12.02 -0.34
CA THR A 167 -5.64 -12.57 0.99
C THR A 167 -5.20 -11.42 1.88
N LEU A 168 -5.89 -11.19 3.00
CA LEU A 168 -5.47 -10.22 4.00
C LEU A 168 -4.35 -10.80 4.85
N ALA A 169 -3.43 -9.96 5.31
CA ALA A 169 -2.34 -10.31 6.21
C ALA A 169 -2.21 -9.26 7.31
N ALA A 170 -2.05 -9.71 8.54
CA ALA A 170 -1.73 -8.86 9.68
C ALA A 170 -0.45 -9.37 10.32
N GLU A 171 0.41 -8.47 10.75
CA GLU A 171 1.68 -8.75 11.41
C GLU A 171 1.70 -8.10 12.78
N ASP A 172 2.21 -8.82 13.78
CA ASP A 172 2.43 -8.32 15.14
C ASP A 172 3.81 -7.67 15.33
N ALA A 173 4.12 -7.26 16.55
CA ALA A 173 5.38 -6.60 16.88
C ALA A 173 6.60 -7.55 16.87
N ILE A 174 6.41 -8.88 16.92
CA ILE A 174 7.49 -9.87 16.87
C ILE A 174 7.60 -10.58 15.53
N GLY A 175 6.79 -10.18 14.54
CA GLY A 175 6.85 -10.66 13.16
C GLY A 175 6.03 -11.92 12.90
N GLN A 176 5.08 -12.29 13.76
CA GLN A 176 4.10 -13.33 13.44
C GLN A 176 3.07 -12.79 12.45
N VAL A 177 2.68 -13.61 11.50
CA VAL A 177 1.75 -13.20 10.44
C VAL A 177 0.51 -14.08 10.44
N GLY A 178 -0.63 -13.46 10.69
CA GLY A 178 -1.95 -14.05 10.48
C GLY A 178 -2.47 -13.74 9.07
N ARG A 179 -3.19 -14.68 8.47
CA ARG A 179 -3.75 -14.52 7.11
C ARG A 179 -5.23 -14.90 7.10
N SER A 180 -5.99 -14.19 6.27
CA SER A 180 -7.39 -14.55 6.01
C SER A 180 -7.48 -15.72 5.03
N GLU A 181 -8.70 -16.32 4.94
CA GLU A 181 -9.03 -17.14 3.78
C GLU A 181 -8.93 -16.35 2.47
N PRO A 182 -8.52 -16.99 1.36
CA PRO A 182 -8.46 -16.34 0.06
C PRO A 182 -9.85 -15.99 -0.48
N ILE A 183 -10.03 -14.76 -0.95
CA ILE A 183 -11.30 -14.21 -1.42
C ILE A 183 -11.21 -13.95 -2.91
N LYS A 184 -12.04 -14.62 -3.70
CA LYS A 184 -12.13 -14.41 -5.15
C LYS A 184 -12.90 -13.13 -5.46
N PHE A 185 -12.38 -12.33 -6.39
CA PHE A 185 -13.04 -11.12 -6.88
C PHE A 185 -12.53 -10.75 -8.27
N THR A 186 -13.22 -9.81 -8.92
CA THR A 186 -12.72 -9.19 -10.14
C THR A 186 -12.11 -7.84 -9.80
N ILE A 187 -10.87 -7.60 -10.25
CA ILE A 187 -10.19 -6.32 -10.03
C ILE A 187 -10.98 -5.22 -10.74
N PRO A 188 -11.36 -4.12 -10.06
CA PRO A 188 -12.09 -3.04 -10.69
C PRO A 188 -11.33 -2.47 -11.88
N ALA A 189 -12.05 -2.24 -12.99
CA ALA A 189 -11.50 -1.69 -14.21
C ALA A 189 -12.22 -0.40 -14.61
N ARG A 190 -11.52 0.47 -15.29
CA ARG A 190 -12.10 1.60 -15.99
C ARG A 190 -12.83 1.10 -17.24
N GLU A 191 -14.00 1.63 -17.49
CA GLU A 191 -14.74 1.41 -18.74
C GLU A 191 -14.24 2.40 -19.81
N PHE A 192 -13.91 1.87 -20.99
CA PHE A 192 -13.54 2.65 -22.16
C PHE A 192 -14.69 2.55 -23.17
N HIS A 193 -15.14 3.68 -23.68
CA HIS A 193 -16.26 3.77 -24.65
C HIS A 193 -15.72 3.85 -26.07
N HIS A 194 -14.60 4.53 -26.27
CA HIS A 194 -14.01 4.71 -27.59
C HIS A 194 -13.48 3.36 -28.15
N PRO A 195 -13.90 2.92 -29.35
CA PRO A 195 -13.53 1.60 -29.89
C PRO A 195 -12.03 1.36 -29.96
N MET A 196 -11.26 2.39 -30.38
CA MET A 196 -9.79 2.30 -30.46
C MET A 196 -9.15 2.17 -29.06
N ALA A 197 -9.63 2.92 -28.06
CA ALA A 197 -9.12 2.81 -26.69
C ALA A 197 -9.37 1.39 -26.12
N ARG A 198 -10.57 0.83 -26.38
CA ARG A 198 -10.87 -0.56 -25.97
C ARG A 198 -9.92 -1.56 -26.63
N ALA A 199 -9.69 -1.46 -27.94
CA ALA A 199 -8.77 -2.36 -28.64
C ALA A 199 -7.34 -2.29 -28.09
N ILE A 200 -6.85 -1.09 -27.73
CA ILE A 200 -5.54 -0.90 -27.10
C ILE A 200 -5.50 -1.56 -25.70
N ILE A 201 -6.56 -1.41 -24.91
CA ILE A 201 -6.65 -2.03 -23.57
C ILE A 201 -6.72 -3.57 -23.65
N GLU A 202 -7.42 -4.11 -24.65
CA GLU A 202 -7.44 -5.55 -24.90
C GLU A 202 -6.04 -6.09 -25.23
N GLU A 203 -5.28 -5.43 -26.10
CA GLU A 203 -3.90 -5.81 -26.42
C GLU A 203 -2.98 -5.68 -25.19
N ARG A 204 -3.18 -4.65 -24.36
CA ARG A 204 -2.47 -4.48 -23.10
C ARG A 204 -2.74 -5.65 -22.14
N GLN A 205 -3.99 -6.10 -21.99
CA GLN A 205 -4.34 -7.25 -21.16
C GLN A 205 -3.76 -8.54 -21.71
N ILE A 206 -3.74 -8.72 -23.03
CA ILE A 206 -3.08 -9.88 -23.67
C ILE A 206 -1.58 -9.86 -23.34
N LEU A 207 -0.93 -8.74 -23.42
CA LEU A 207 0.50 -8.58 -23.10
C LEU A 207 0.77 -8.96 -21.63
N ALA A 208 0.00 -8.41 -20.69
CA ALA A 208 0.12 -8.67 -19.26
C ALA A 208 -0.17 -10.10 -18.84
N THR A 209 -1.05 -10.80 -19.57
CA THR A 209 -1.46 -12.17 -19.22
C THR A 209 -0.72 -13.24 -20.00
N GLN A 210 -0.23 -12.92 -21.18
CA GLN A 210 0.41 -13.83 -22.14
C GLN A 210 1.63 -13.15 -22.78
N PRO A 211 2.72 -12.88 -22.03
CA PRO A 211 3.88 -12.13 -22.53
C PRO A 211 4.57 -12.83 -23.72
N GLN A 212 4.38 -14.15 -23.86
CA GLN A 212 4.84 -14.89 -25.04
C GLN A 212 4.18 -14.41 -26.34
N ARG A 213 3.02 -13.75 -26.30
CA ARG A 213 2.32 -13.20 -27.47
C ARG A 213 2.79 -11.82 -27.88
N ARG A 214 3.85 -11.29 -27.28
CA ARG A 214 4.36 -9.92 -27.51
C ARG A 214 4.51 -9.54 -29.00
N LEU A 215 4.95 -10.48 -29.87
CA LEU A 215 5.11 -10.19 -31.29
C LEU A 215 3.76 -10.11 -32.02
N ALA A 216 2.75 -10.87 -31.59
CA ALA A 216 1.40 -10.75 -32.12
C ALA A 216 0.79 -9.40 -31.70
N VAL A 217 0.92 -9.04 -30.42
CA VAL A 217 0.52 -7.70 -29.91
C VAL A 217 1.22 -6.59 -30.70
N ALA A 218 2.53 -6.69 -30.91
CA ALA A 218 3.27 -5.71 -31.72
C ALA A 218 2.71 -5.56 -33.15
N THR A 219 2.29 -6.67 -33.77
CA THR A 219 1.67 -6.67 -35.10
C THR A 219 0.32 -5.95 -35.07
N THR A 220 -0.54 -6.27 -34.09
CA THR A 220 -1.84 -5.61 -33.92
C THR A 220 -1.67 -4.10 -33.68
N LEU A 221 -0.74 -3.69 -32.76
CA LEU A 221 -0.48 -2.26 -32.50
C LEU A 221 -0.01 -1.54 -33.77
N GLY A 222 0.80 -2.21 -34.60
CA GLY A 222 1.21 -1.67 -35.90
C GLY A 222 0.03 -1.48 -36.87
N ALA A 223 -0.94 -2.36 -36.88
CA ALA A 223 -2.17 -2.23 -37.68
C ALA A 223 -3.07 -1.12 -37.12
N LEU A 224 -3.27 -1.06 -35.80
CA LEU A 224 -4.05 0.00 -35.16
C LEU A 224 -3.46 1.39 -35.43
N ALA A 225 -2.14 1.54 -35.45
CA ALA A 225 -1.47 2.80 -35.75
C ALA A 225 -1.81 3.34 -37.15
N LEU A 226 -2.14 2.50 -38.11
CA LEU A 226 -2.48 2.94 -39.48
C LEU A 226 -3.93 3.44 -39.61
N LEU A 227 -4.76 3.22 -38.62
CA LEU A 227 -6.17 3.62 -38.61
C LEU A 227 -6.32 5.04 -38.03
N THR A 228 -5.60 6.01 -38.59
CA THR A 228 -5.47 7.36 -38.02
C THR A 228 -6.80 8.10 -37.89
N GLU A 229 -7.70 7.89 -38.85
CA GLU A 229 -9.06 8.47 -38.81
C GLU A 229 -9.86 8.08 -37.56
N LEU A 230 -9.63 6.86 -37.02
CA LEU A 230 -10.36 6.38 -35.84
C LEU A 230 -9.93 7.06 -34.53
N TYR A 231 -8.83 7.79 -34.53
CA TYR A 231 -8.39 8.58 -33.37
C TYR A 231 -8.06 10.02 -33.72
N GLY A 232 -8.71 10.55 -34.78
CA GLY A 232 -8.67 11.96 -35.15
C GLY A 232 -7.32 12.44 -35.63
N ASP A 233 -6.55 11.58 -36.33
CA ASP A 233 -5.20 11.86 -36.84
C ASP A 233 -4.22 12.37 -35.79
N ASP A 234 -4.42 12.01 -34.51
CA ASP A 234 -3.54 12.41 -33.42
C ASP A 234 -2.15 11.80 -33.59
N THR A 235 -1.19 12.66 -33.93
CA THR A 235 0.21 12.26 -34.15
C THR A 235 0.86 11.63 -32.91
N VAL A 236 0.46 12.02 -31.70
CA VAL A 236 1.00 11.45 -30.45
C VAL A 236 0.53 10.02 -30.28
N VAL A 237 -0.74 9.73 -30.57
CA VAL A 237 -1.29 8.37 -30.55
C VAL A 237 -0.57 7.50 -31.57
N TYR A 238 -0.41 7.99 -32.80
CA TYR A 238 0.35 7.29 -33.85
C TYR A 238 1.77 6.94 -33.41
N LEU A 239 2.52 7.92 -32.90
CA LEU A 239 3.91 7.73 -32.47
C LEU A 239 4.01 6.77 -31.28
N ASN A 240 3.07 6.83 -30.33
CA ASN A 240 3.02 5.92 -29.19
C ASN A 240 2.80 4.48 -29.65
N LEU A 241 1.82 4.22 -30.50
CA LEU A 241 1.55 2.87 -31.01
C LEU A 241 2.73 2.31 -31.81
N ARG A 242 3.38 3.15 -32.63
CA ARG A 242 4.58 2.77 -33.39
C ARG A 242 5.75 2.46 -32.48
N SER A 243 6.01 3.31 -31.49
CA SER A 243 7.08 3.11 -30.50
C SER A 243 6.86 1.85 -29.65
N ALA A 244 5.62 1.61 -29.21
CA ALA A 244 5.25 0.40 -28.49
C ALA A 244 5.49 -0.85 -29.32
N LYS A 245 5.04 -0.86 -30.58
CA LYS A 245 5.34 -1.95 -31.55
C LYS A 245 6.84 -2.20 -31.67
N ASP A 246 7.61 -1.16 -31.98
CA ASP A 246 9.04 -1.28 -32.25
C ASP A 246 9.79 -1.78 -30.99
N ARG A 247 9.39 -1.32 -29.79
CA ARG A 247 9.95 -1.80 -28.53
C ARG A 247 9.66 -3.28 -28.31
N LEU A 248 8.42 -3.74 -28.49
CA LEU A 248 8.07 -5.14 -28.36
C LEU A 248 8.76 -6.04 -29.38
N GLN A 249 9.08 -5.54 -30.58
CA GLN A 249 9.81 -6.30 -31.57
C GLN A 249 11.30 -6.46 -31.25
N ASN A 250 11.92 -5.42 -30.71
CA ASN A 250 13.37 -5.34 -30.53
C ASN A 250 13.85 -5.69 -29.12
N ASP A 251 12.97 -5.62 -28.11
CA ASP A 251 13.30 -5.89 -26.71
C ASP A 251 12.30 -6.88 -26.08
N SER A 252 12.83 -8.01 -25.58
CA SER A 252 12.04 -9.07 -24.94
C SER A 252 12.11 -9.05 -23.40
N SER A 253 12.71 -8.01 -22.82
CA SER A 253 12.81 -7.88 -21.37
C SER A 253 11.45 -7.61 -20.72
N ALA A 254 11.31 -8.01 -19.45
CA ALA A 254 10.12 -7.66 -18.65
C ALA A 254 9.96 -6.14 -18.54
N ALA A 255 11.06 -5.41 -18.34
CA ALA A 255 11.05 -3.95 -18.26
C ALA A 255 10.51 -3.26 -19.53
N ALA A 256 10.80 -3.84 -20.72
CA ALA A 256 10.23 -3.34 -21.97
C ALA A 256 8.73 -3.59 -22.05
N THR A 257 8.28 -4.75 -21.58
CA THR A 257 6.86 -5.11 -21.50
C THR A 257 6.11 -4.15 -20.58
N ASP A 258 6.59 -3.94 -19.35
CA ASP A 258 6.00 -3.03 -18.36
C ASP A 258 5.90 -1.59 -18.88
N ALA A 259 6.97 -1.13 -19.56
CA ALA A 259 7.00 0.19 -20.17
C ALA A 259 5.96 0.34 -21.30
N VAL A 260 5.76 -0.70 -22.12
CA VAL A 260 4.73 -0.71 -23.15
C VAL A 260 3.34 -0.76 -22.54
N GLU A 261 3.11 -1.57 -21.51
CA GLU A 261 1.82 -1.62 -20.81
C GLU A 261 1.42 -0.25 -20.24
N SER A 262 2.37 0.47 -19.64
CA SER A 262 2.14 1.84 -19.19
C SER A 262 1.85 2.79 -20.35
N GLN A 263 2.61 2.70 -21.43
CA GLN A 263 2.44 3.53 -22.63
C GLN A 263 1.08 3.30 -23.30
N LEU A 264 0.61 2.04 -23.36
CA LEU A 264 -0.71 1.70 -23.93
C LEU A 264 -1.85 2.24 -23.08
N TRP A 265 -1.72 2.19 -21.74
CA TRP A 265 -2.68 2.80 -20.83
C TRP A 265 -2.82 4.31 -21.08
N ASP A 266 -1.70 5.02 -21.14
CA ASP A 266 -1.70 6.47 -21.39
C ASP A 266 -2.26 6.83 -22.77
N THR A 267 -1.98 5.99 -23.77
CA THR A 267 -2.52 6.16 -25.13
C THR A 267 -4.02 5.96 -25.16
N ALA A 268 -4.55 4.94 -24.48
CA ALA A 268 -5.97 4.70 -24.37
C ALA A 268 -6.70 5.84 -23.65
N LEU A 269 -6.12 6.34 -22.54
CA LEU A 269 -6.65 7.51 -21.83
C LEU A 269 -6.68 8.76 -22.71
N ARG A 270 -5.63 8.99 -23.51
CA ARG A 270 -5.58 10.12 -24.43
C ARG A 270 -6.68 10.04 -25.49
N ILE A 271 -6.95 8.86 -26.02
CA ILE A 271 -8.03 8.66 -27.00
C ILE A 271 -9.40 8.85 -26.35
N GLU A 272 -9.62 8.32 -25.15
CA GLU A 272 -10.90 8.39 -24.44
C GLU A 272 -11.23 9.81 -23.95
N ASP A 273 -10.27 10.47 -23.29
CA ASP A 273 -10.49 11.74 -22.60
C ASP A 273 -9.80 12.94 -23.24
N GLY A 274 -8.98 12.71 -24.26
CA GLY A 274 -8.10 13.74 -24.81
C GLY A 274 -7.00 14.10 -23.81
N ASN A 275 -6.73 15.39 -23.67
CA ASN A 275 -5.67 15.88 -22.76
C ASN A 275 -6.11 15.89 -21.28
N LEU A 276 -7.40 15.67 -20.98
CA LEU A 276 -7.94 15.83 -19.62
C LEU A 276 -7.31 14.85 -18.61
N SER A 277 -7.20 13.56 -18.96
CA SER A 277 -6.63 12.57 -18.03
C SER A 277 -5.13 12.77 -17.79
N LEU A 278 -4.39 13.29 -18.75
CA LEU A 278 -2.98 13.65 -18.55
C LEU A 278 -2.85 14.84 -17.61
N ALA A 279 -3.67 15.87 -17.82
CA ALA A 279 -3.68 17.07 -16.99
C ALA A 279 -4.15 16.76 -15.54
N GLU A 280 -5.12 15.84 -15.37
CA GLU A 280 -5.55 15.38 -14.04
C GLU A 280 -4.42 14.63 -13.31
N ARG A 281 -3.63 13.82 -14.02
CA ARG A 281 -2.46 13.14 -13.45
C ARG A 281 -1.39 14.15 -13.05
N GLU A 282 -1.02 15.06 -13.95
CA GLU A 282 -0.04 16.12 -13.65
C GLU A 282 -0.44 16.92 -12.40
N LEU A 283 -1.72 17.24 -12.27
CA LEU A 283 -2.26 17.95 -11.10
C LEU A 283 -2.12 17.12 -9.82
N ARG A 284 -2.45 15.83 -9.86
CA ARG A 284 -2.34 14.91 -8.72
C ARG A 284 -0.89 14.70 -8.29
N ASP A 285 0.01 14.54 -9.26
CA ASP A 285 1.44 14.36 -9.00
C ASP A 285 2.06 15.64 -8.38
N ALA A 286 1.68 16.81 -8.88
CA ALA A 286 2.11 18.09 -8.30
C ALA A 286 1.57 18.30 -6.88
N GLN A 287 0.31 17.92 -6.60
CA GLN A 287 -0.26 17.94 -5.26
C GLN A 287 0.51 17.03 -4.31
N LYS A 288 0.80 15.79 -4.74
CA LYS A 288 1.54 14.83 -3.93
C LYS A 288 2.95 15.32 -3.64
N ALA A 289 3.67 15.81 -4.65
CA ALA A 289 5.02 16.34 -4.48
C ALA A 289 5.06 17.50 -3.47
N LEU A 290 4.09 18.41 -3.51
CA LEU A 290 3.99 19.51 -2.55
C LEU A 290 3.68 18.99 -1.14
N MET A 291 2.76 18.04 -0.98
CA MET A 291 2.44 17.42 0.31
C MET A 291 3.65 16.70 0.92
N ASP A 292 4.36 15.92 0.12
CA ASP A 292 5.57 15.21 0.54
C ASP A 292 6.68 16.19 0.97
N ALA A 293 6.87 17.28 0.23
CA ALA A 293 7.84 18.33 0.58
C ALA A 293 7.49 19.03 1.90
N LEU A 294 6.21 19.34 2.13
CA LEU A 294 5.72 19.93 3.39
C LEU A 294 5.88 18.94 4.56
N ALA A 295 5.60 17.66 4.37
CA ALA A 295 5.74 16.64 5.40
C ALA A 295 7.20 16.43 5.84
N HIS A 296 8.15 16.66 4.93
CA HIS A 296 9.60 16.51 5.20
C HIS A 296 10.32 17.83 5.51
N ASN A 297 9.57 18.91 5.76
CA ASN A 297 10.12 20.25 6.03
C ASN A 297 11.15 20.70 4.97
N ALA A 298 10.81 20.55 3.69
CA ALA A 298 11.66 20.97 2.58
C ALA A 298 11.95 22.49 2.64
N PRO A 299 13.07 22.97 2.07
CA PRO A 299 13.41 24.38 2.01
C PRO A 299 12.31 25.23 1.35
N ASP A 300 12.11 26.45 1.81
CA ASP A 300 11.07 27.37 1.31
C ASP A 300 11.13 27.57 -0.21
N LYS A 301 12.34 27.59 -0.78
CA LYS A 301 12.56 27.72 -2.23
C LYS A 301 11.97 26.53 -3.00
N ASP A 302 12.06 25.32 -2.46
CA ASP A 302 11.53 24.12 -3.10
C ASP A 302 10.00 24.10 -2.99
N ILE A 303 9.46 24.52 -1.83
CA ILE A 303 8.01 24.68 -1.61
C ILE A 303 7.44 25.73 -2.58
N GLU A 304 8.14 26.87 -2.77
CA GLU A 304 7.72 27.91 -3.71
C GLU A 304 7.66 27.37 -5.15
N LYS A 305 8.69 26.64 -5.59
CA LYS A 305 8.73 26.00 -6.91
C LYS A 305 7.59 24.98 -7.09
N LEU A 306 7.38 24.06 -6.11
CA LEU A 306 6.32 23.07 -6.17
C LEU A 306 4.92 23.70 -6.16
N THR A 307 4.76 24.84 -5.47
CA THR A 307 3.52 25.62 -5.50
C THR A 307 3.27 26.23 -6.88
N GLN A 308 4.32 26.66 -7.56
CA GLN A 308 4.22 27.18 -8.93
C GLN A 308 3.91 26.05 -9.92
N ASP A 309 4.55 24.87 -9.77
CA ASP A 309 4.28 23.68 -10.59
C ASP A 309 2.82 23.22 -10.42
N LEU A 310 2.29 23.24 -9.17
CA LEU A 310 0.89 22.92 -8.89
C LEU A 310 -0.08 23.91 -9.58
N ARG A 311 0.21 25.20 -9.57
CA ARG A 311 -0.62 26.20 -10.27
C ARG A 311 -0.63 25.93 -11.78
N GLN A 312 0.53 25.67 -12.39
CA GLN A 312 0.61 25.36 -13.82
C GLN A 312 -0.16 24.07 -14.16
N ALA A 313 -0.07 23.03 -13.32
CA ALA A 313 -0.83 21.80 -13.52
C ALA A 313 -2.34 22.04 -13.40
N LEU A 314 -2.80 22.89 -12.47
CA LEU A 314 -4.19 23.29 -12.33
C LEU A 314 -4.70 24.04 -13.56
N ASP A 315 -3.93 24.98 -14.09
CA ASP A 315 -4.29 25.74 -15.29
C ASP A 315 -4.47 24.82 -16.50
N ARG A 316 -3.54 23.86 -16.69
CA ARG A 316 -3.65 22.83 -17.75
C ARG A 316 -4.87 21.95 -17.57
N PHE A 317 -5.18 21.55 -16.35
CA PHE A 317 -6.37 20.74 -16.05
C PHE A 317 -7.67 21.51 -16.40
N LEU A 318 -7.77 22.77 -16.02
CA LEU A 318 -8.94 23.60 -16.33
C LEU A 318 -9.11 23.80 -17.84
N GLN A 319 -8.00 24.01 -18.56
CA GLN A 319 -8.02 24.12 -20.02
C GLN A 319 -8.46 22.81 -20.67
N ALA A 320 -7.88 21.66 -20.27
CA ALA A 320 -8.25 20.36 -20.83
C ALA A 320 -9.72 19.99 -20.52
N MET A 321 -10.23 20.40 -19.35
CA MET A 321 -11.63 20.21 -18.99
C MET A 321 -12.56 21.04 -19.90
N ALA A 322 -12.20 22.28 -20.20
CA ALA A 322 -12.95 23.14 -21.13
C ALA A 322 -12.97 22.52 -22.54
N GLU A 323 -11.82 22.07 -23.06
CA GLU A 323 -11.69 21.39 -24.35
C GLU A 323 -12.56 20.13 -24.44
N LYS A 324 -12.63 19.34 -23.35
CA LYS A 324 -13.50 18.15 -23.28
C LYS A 324 -14.97 18.55 -23.33
N MET A 325 -15.38 19.54 -22.56
CA MET A 325 -16.79 20.01 -22.58
C MET A 325 -17.22 20.51 -23.96
N GLU A 326 -16.32 21.18 -24.69
CA GLU A 326 -16.59 21.62 -26.07
C GLU A 326 -16.73 20.43 -27.03
N ARG A 327 -15.90 19.40 -26.91
CA ARG A 327 -16.03 18.16 -27.71
C ARG A 327 -17.34 17.46 -27.43
N ASP A 328 -17.65 17.21 -26.15
CA ASP A 328 -18.89 16.55 -25.75
C ASP A 328 -20.15 17.33 -26.21
N ALA A 329 -20.05 18.65 -26.30
CA ALA A 329 -21.12 19.50 -26.82
C ALA A 329 -21.28 19.37 -28.35
N LYS A 330 -20.16 19.29 -29.10
CA LYS A 330 -20.19 19.07 -30.55
C LYS A 330 -20.73 17.69 -30.91
N GLU A 331 -20.25 16.63 -30.25
CA GLU A 331 -20.77 15.27 -30.47
C GLU A 331 -22.28 15.15 -30.20
N ARG A 332 -22.80 15.82 -29.17
CA ARG A 332 -24.24 15.85 -28.90
C ARG A 332 -25.02 16.57 -29.96
N ASN A 333 -24.46 17.60 -30.57
CA ASN A 333 -25.11 18.32 -31.67
C ASN A 333 -25.11 17.53 -32.99
N ASP A 334 -24.03 16.81 -33.30
CA ASP A 334 -23.90 15.96 -34.47
C ASP A 334 -24.84 14.73 -34.44
N VAL A 335 -25.11 14.17 -33.25
CA VAL A 335 -26.05 13.05 -33.05
C VAL A 335 -27.52 13.54 -33.13
N GLY A 336 -27.77 14.84 -32.98
CA GLY A 336 -29.09 15.47 -33.03
C GLY A 336 -29.60 15.75 -34.45
N GLU A 337 -28.76 15.78 -35.48
CA GLU A 337 -29.19 15.93 -36.88
C GLU A 337 -29.47 14.55 -37.51
N ILE A 338 -30.65 14.00 -37.25
CA ILE A 338 -31.23 12.94 -38.09
C ILE A 338 -31.46 13.57 -39.47
N PRO A 339 -30.85 13.05 -40.55
CA PRO A 339 -31.10 13.57 -41.89
C PRO A 339 -32.57 13.55 -42.21
N PRO A 340 -33.13 14.58 -42.87
CA PRO A 340 -34.56 14.67 -43.15
C PRO A 340 -35.12 13.54 -44.02
N ASP A 341 -34.26 12.74 -44.63
CA ASP A 341 -34.63 11.65 -45.54
C ASP A 341 -35.01 10.32 -44.83
N ALA A 342 -34.82 10.19 -43.52
CA ALA A 342 -35.18 8.98 -42.76
C ALA A 342 -36.62 8.93 -42.28
N LYS A 343 -37.49 9.90 -42.68
CA LYS A 343 -38.92 9.95 -42.30
C LYS A 343 -39.87 9.41 -43.35
N MET A 344 -39.39 8.78 -44.43
CA MET A 344 -40.22 8.09 -45.40
C MET A 344 -39.73 6.66 -45.65
N LEU A 345 -40.13 5.75 -44.80
CA LEU A 345 -40.38 4.35 -45.10
C LEU A 345 -41.28 3.76 -44.00
#